data_03bf2d8616c3e7760398cbb89e40672d
#
_entry.id   03bf2d8616c3e7760398cbb89e40672d
#
_cell.length_a   1.000
_cell.length_b   1.000
_cell.length_c   1.000
_cell.angle_alpha   90.00
_cell.angle_beta   90.00
_cell.angle_gamma   90.00
#
_symmetry.space_group_name_H-M   'P 1'
#
loop_
_entity.id
_entity.type
_entity.pdbx_description
1 polymer ?
#
loop_
_entity_poly.entity_id
_entity_poly.type
_entity_poly.pdbx_seq_one_letter_code
_entity_poly.pdbx_strand_id
1 'polypeptide(L)'
;DCKTDSIDIDTSTAVVELNGCEANEIDVDTSVGDTVIKDNIFEILYVDGSVGDVKVSSSKDLSDYAYDLDTSIGDVSINGVSHKTEYQQKGTGGKITVDNSTGDISITY
;
A
#
# COMPACT_ATOMS: atom_id res chain seq x y z
N ASP A 1 1.21 14.95 9.58
CA ASP A 1 0.86 15.81 8.48
C ASP A 1 2.12 16.28 7.75
N CYS A 2 2.31 15.83 6.53
CA CYS A 2 3.51 16.14 5.77
C CYS A 2 3.19 16.32 4.29
N LYS A 3 4.05 17.05 3.60
CA LYS A 3 3.92 17.29 2.18
C LYS A 3 5.30 17.30 1.54
N THR A 4 5.50 16.41 0.57
CA THR A 4 6.80 16.23 -0.07
C THR A 4 6.59 15.64 -1.46
N ASP A 5 7.63 15.64 -2.29
CA ASP A 5 7.56 15.02 -3.61
C ASP A 5 7.65 13.50 -3.53
N SER A 6 8.43 12.98 -2.60
CA SER A 6 8.57 11.54 -2.45
C SER A 6 8.85 11.16 -1.01
N ILE A 7 8.38 9.98 -0.63
CA ILE A 7 8.64 9.36 0.66
C ILE A 7 9.28 8.01 0.39
N ASP A 8 10.45 7.78 0.97
CA ASP A 8 11.17 6.55 0.84
C ASP A 8 11.48 6.01 2.24
N ILE A 9 10.93 4.85 2.57
CA ILE A 9 11.08 4.24 3.89
C ILE A 9 11.68 2.85 3.70
N ASP A 10 12.80 2.62 4.38
CA ASP A 10 13.49 1.34 4.35
C ASP A 10 13.75 0.93 5.80
N THR A 11 13.16 -0.18 6.22
CA THR A 11 13.30 -0.68 7.58
C THR A 11 13.33 -2.20 7.58
N SER A 12 14.05 -2.78 8.52
CA SER A 12 14.14 -4.24 8.63
C SER A 12 13.07 -4.81 9.56
N THR A 13 12.86 -4.20 10.71
CA THR A 13 11.89 -4.70 11.69
C THR A 13 11.24 -3.50 12.36
N ALA A 14 10.04 -3.15 11.93
CA ALA A 14 9.32 -2.02 12.52
C ALA A 14 7.91 -1.94 11.92
N VAL A 15 7.05 -1.22 12.61
CA VAL A 15 5.75 -0.84 12.07
C VAL A 15 5.93 0.50 11.35
N VAL A 16 5.54 0.53 10.09
CA VAL A 16 5.57 1.75 9.30
C VAL A 16 4.17 2.35 9.30
N GLU A 17 4.07 3.58 9.75
CA GLU A 17 2.78 4.28 9.79
C GLU A 17 2.94 5.65 9.16
N LEU A 18 2.16 5.90 8.11
CA LEU A 18 2.08 7.18 7.45
C LEU A 18 0.65 7.67 7.57
N ASN A 19 0.47 8.87 8.11
CA ASN A 19 -0.85 9.39 8.40
C ASN A 19 -0.91 10.87 7.99
N GLY A 20 -1.84 11.19 7.09
CA GLY A 20 -2.06 12.56 6.66
C GLY A 20 -0.94 13.15 5.82
N CYS A 21 -0.23 12.32 5.07
CA CYS A 21 0.88 12.78 4.24
C CYS A 21 0.44 12.93 2.78
N GLU A 22 1.09 13.86 2.09
CA GLU A 22 0.87 14.09 0.67
C GLU A 22 2.21 13.99 -0.06
N ALA A 23 2.27 13.11 -1.06
CA ALA A 23 3.49 12.88 -1.83
C ALA A 23 3.11 12.40 -3.22
N ASN A 24 3.96 12.65 -4.19
CA ASN A 24 3.76 12.09 -5.52
C ASN A 24 4.12 10.60 -5.54
N GLU A 25 5.14 10.22 -4.80
CA GLU A 25 5.60 8.85 -4.75
C GLU A 25 5.87 8.43 -3.32
N ILE A 26 5.35 7.27 -2.93
CA ILE A 26 5.62 6.66 -1.63
C ILE A 26 6.21 5.29 -1.88
N ASP A 27 7.41 5.05 -1.38
CA ASP A 27 8.13 3.79 -1.51
C ASP A 27 8.43 3.27 -0.10
N VAL A 28 7.87 2.12 0.24
CA VAL A 28 8.07 1.49 1.55
C VAL A 28 8.68 0.12 1.35
N ASP A 29 9.79 -0.14 2.00
CA ASP A 29 10.48 -1.41 1.98
C ASP A 29 10.69 -1.87 3.42
N THR A 30 10.10 -3.00 3.79
CA THR A 30 10.21 -3.55 5.13
C THR A 30 10.35 -5.07 5.06
N SER A 31 11.16 -5.63 5.95
CA SER A 31 11.31 -7.08 6.01
C SER A 31 10.30 -7.71 6.96
N VAL A 32 10.17 -7.20 8.17
CA VAL A 32 9.22 -7.72 9.16
C VAL A 32 8.51 -6.53 9.81
N GLY A 33 7.19 -6.55 9.79
CA GLY A 33 6.39 -5.51 10.40
C GLY A 33 5.22 -5.11 9.54
N ASP A 34 4.29 -4.38 10.13
CA ASP A 34 3.09 -3.93 9.45
C ASP A 34 3.30 -2.58 8.80
N THR A 35 2.65 -2.37 7.68
CA THR A 35 2.65 -1.07 7.00
C THR A 35 1.22 -0.53 7.01
N VAL A 36 1.07 0.67 7.58
CA VAL A 36 -0.22 1.36 7.64
C VAL A 36 -0.08 2.71 6.96
N ILE A 37 -0.84 2.91 5.91
CA ILE A 37 -0.87 4.18 5.18
C ILE A 37 -2.29 4.70 5.26
N LYS A 38 -2.49 5.80 5.99
CA LYS A 38 -3.81 6.27 6.37
C LYS A 38 -3.98 7.73 5.99
N ASP A 39 -5.05 8.03 5.27
CA ASP A 39 -5.41 9.39 4.86
C ASP A 39 -4.30 10.12 4.11
N ASN A 40 -3.54 9.38 3.30
CA ASN A 40 -2.47 9.96 2.49
C ASN A 40 -2.96 10.20 1.06
N ILE A 41 -2.35 11.18 0.42
CA ILE A 41 -2.58 11.48 -0.98
C ILE A 41 -1.30 11.17 -1.75
N PHE A 42 -1.42 10.34 -2.80
CA PHE A 42 -0.26 9.91 -3.58
C PHE A 42 -0.69 9.58 -5.01
N GLU A 43 0.26 9.60 -5.92
CA GLU A 43 0.07 9.12 -7.28
C GLU A 43 0.65 7.72 -7.45
N ILE A 44 1.81 7.46 -6.85
CA ILE A 44 2.47 6.15 -6.94
C ILE A 44 2.73 5.67 -5.52
N LEU A 45 2.25 4.49 -5.22
CA LEU A 45 2.53 3.82 -3.95
C LEU A 45 3.18 2.48 -4.26
N TYR A 46 4.35 2.26 -3.70
CA TYR A 46 5.07 1.00 -3.82
C TYR A 46 5.37 0.48 -2.41
N VAL A 47 4.92 -0.71 -2.12
CA VAL A 47 5.19 -1.36 -0.83
C VAL A 47 5.79 -2.73 -1.10
N ASP A 48 6.96 -2.98 -0.53
CA ASP A 48 7.65 -4.26 -0.62
C ASP A 48 7.87 -4.76 0.80
N GLY A 49 7.23 -5.86 1.16
CA GLY A 49 7.34 -6.45 2.48
C GLY A 49 7.53 -7.96 2.38
N SER A 50 8.16 -8.53 3.39
CA SER A 50 8.30 -9.99 3.46
C SER A 50 7.29 -10.59 4.44
N VAL A 51 7.20 -10.07 5.66
CA VAL A 51 6.26 -10.58 6.67
C VAL A 51 5.56 -9.39 7.33
N GLY A 52 4.25 -9.44 7.34
CA GLY A 52 3.43 -8.40 7.97
C GLY A 52 2.27 -8.01 7.08
N ASP A 53 1.36 -7.22 7.64
CA ASP A 53 0.17 -6.78 6.93
C ASP A 53 0.38 -5.41 6.31
N VAL A 54 -0.24 -5.18 5.17
CA VAL A 54 -0.23 -3.87 4.51
C VAL A 54 -1.66 -3.35 4.52
N LYS A 55 -1.83 -2.17 5.09
CA LYS A 55 -3.13 -1.49 5.11
C LYS A 55 -3.00 -0.12 4.49
N VAL A 56 -3.80 0.13 3.49
CA VAL A 56 -3.84 1.42 2.82
C VAL A 56 -5.26 1.96 2.94
N SER A 57 -5.38 3.14 3.51
CA SER A 57 -6.66 3.81 3.68
C SER A 57 -6.52 5.23 3.16
N SER A 58 -7.45 5.65 2.32
CA SER A 58 -7.38 6.97 1.72
C SER A 58 -8.76 7.62 1.71
N SER A 59 -8.78 8.92 1.89
CA SER A 59 -10.00 9.71 1.71
C SER A 59 -10.21 10.10 0.25
N LYS A 60 -9.20 9.87 -0.59
CA LYS A 60 -9.30 10.10 -2.03
C LYS A 60 -9.84 8.85 -2.72
N ASP A 61 -10.65 9.04 -3.75
CA ASP A 61 -11.16 7.93 -4.54
C ASP A 61 -10.02 7.29 -5.34
N LEU A 62 -9.76 6.02 -5.06
CA LEU A 62 -8.69 5.27 -5.71
C LEU A 62 -9.22 4.34 -6.81
N SER A 63 -10.47 4.47 -7.21
CA SER A 63 -11.06 3.56 -8.18
C SER A 63 -10.42 3.66 -9.56
N ASP A 64 -9.84 4.80 -9.88
CA ASP A 64 -9.16 5.01 -11.17
C ASP A 64 -7.67 4.63 -11.13
N TYR A 65 -7.19 4.15 -10.01
CA TYR A 65 -5.78 3.76 -9.87
C TYR A 65 -5.53 2.38 -10.46
N ALA A 66 -4.33 2.19 -10.97
CA ALA A 66 -3.88 0.87 -11.35
C ALA A 66 -3.41 0.13 -10.11
N TYR A 67 -3.82 -1.11 -9.96
CA TYR A 67 -3.43 -1.95 -8.84
C TYR A 67 -2.61 -3.13 -9.32
N ASP A 68 -1.55 -3.43 -8.58
CA ASP A 68 -0.78 -4.65 -8.75
C ASP A 68 -0.44 -5.14 -7.35
N LEU A 69 -1.28 -6.02 -6.83
CA LEU A 69 -1.21 -6.51 -5.45
C LEU A 69 -0.91 -7.99 -5.48
N ASP A 70 0.11 -8.41 -4.77
CA ASP A 70 0.57 -9.80 -4.75
C ASP A 70 1.03 -10.17 -3.35
N THR A 71 0.49 -11.29 -2.85
CA THR A 71 0.96 -11.90 -1.61
C THR A 71 0.99 -13.42 -1.80
N SER A 72 2.01 -14.08 -1.25
CA SER A 72 2.11 -15.53 -1.37
C SER A 72 1.22 -16.24 -0.35
N ILE A 73 1.18 -15.74 0.88
CA ILE A 73 0.36 -16.30 1.95
C ILE A 73 -0.43 -15.17 2.59
N GLY A 74 -1.74 -15.19 2.41
CA GLY A 74 -2.62 -14.15 2.91
C GLY A 74 -3.70 -13.81 1.91
N ASP A 75 -4.44 -12.75 2.18
CA ASP A 75 -5.55 -12.31 1.35
C ASP A 75 -5.36 -10.86 0.92
N VAL A 76 -5.86 -10.55 -0.28
CA VAL A 76 -5.93 -9.18 -0.78
C VAL A 76 -7.39 -8.73 -0.69
N SER A 77 -7.63 -7.60 -0.06
CA SER A 77 -8.98 -7.03 0.07
C SER A 77 -8.99 -5.58 -0.41
N ILE A 78 -10.02 -5.22 -1.14
CA ILE A 78 -10.22 -3.85 -1.58
C ILE A 78 -11.65 -3.45 -1.23
N ASN A 79 -11.80 -2.46 -0.37
CA ASN A 79 -13.09 -1.98 0.14
C ASN A 79 -13.96 -3.11 0.72
N GLY A 80 -13.31 -4.05 1.43
CA GLY A 80 -14.00 -5.17 2.05
C GLY A 80 -14.28 -6.33 1.12
N VAL A 81 -13.85 -6.27 -0.13
CA VAL A 81 -14.01 -7.36 -1.08
C VAL A 81 -12.70 -8.14 -1.18
N SER A 82 -12.77 -9.42 -0.88
CA SER A 82 -11.59 -10.28 -0.90
C SER A 82 -11.24 -10.74 -2.30
N HIS A 83 -9.95 -10.67 -2.61
CA HIS A 83 -9.38 -11.19 -3.86
C HIS A 83 -8.23 -12.11 -3.48
N LYS A 84 -8.33 -13.31 -3.51
CA LYS A 84 -7.35 -14.33 -3.11
C LYS A 84 -5.96 -13.76 -2.75
N THR A 85 -4.91 -14.16 -3.47
CA THR A 85 -3.55 -13.72 -3.18
C THR A 85 -3.02 -12.71 -4.20
N GLU A 86 -3.78 -12.39 -5.20
CA GLU A 86 -3.35 -11.52 -6.28
C GLU A 86 -4.51 -10.71 -6.81
N TYR A 87 -4.26 -9.44 -7.08
CA TYR A 87 -5.23 -8.57 -7.71
C TYR A 87 -4.53 -7.59 -8.63
N GLN A 88 -4.98 -7.51 -9.86
CA GLN A 88 -4.45 -6.57 -10.85
C GLN A 88 -5.59 -5.80 -11.50
N GLN A 89 -5.38 -4.50 -11.65
CA GLN A 89 -6.34 -3.62 -12.30
C GLN A 89 -5.58 -2.55 -13.06
N LYS A 90 -6.07 -2.19 -14.21
CA LYS A 90 -5.52 -1.07 -14.96
C LYS A 90 -6.25 0.21 -14.62
N GLY A 91 -5.55 1.33 -14.60
CA GLY A 91 -6.13 2.62 -14.31
C GLY A 91 -5.24 3.75 -14.79
N THR A 92 -5.74 4.96 -14.71
CA THR A 92 -5.04 6.15 -15.22
C THR A 92 -4.77 7.20 -14.15
N GLY A 93 -5.35 7.07 -12.96
CA GLY A 93 -5.22 8.08 -11.90
C GLY A 93 -3.94 7.97 -11.10
N GLY A 94 -3.30 6.82 -11.10
CA GLY A 94 -2.09 6.57 -10.34
C GLY A 94 -1.82 5.08 -10.29
N LYS A 95 -0.86 4.67 -9.46
CA LYS A 95 -0.48 3.27 -9.40
C LYS A 95 -0.22 2.85 -7.95
N ILE A 96 -0.74 1.71 -7.57
CA ILE A 96 -0.49 1.09 -6.28
C ILE A 96 0.11 -0.30 -6.54
N THR A 97 1.34 -0.50 -6.10
CA THR A 97 2.03 -1.77 -6.23
C THR A 97 2.40 -2.26 -4.83
N VAL A 98 1.94 -3.44 -4.47
CA VAL A 98 2.26 -4.06 -3.19
C VAL A 98 2.75 -5.48 -3.45
N ASP A 99 3.93 -5.77 -2.97
CA ASP A 99 4.53 -7.10 -3.05
C ASP A 99 4.83 -7.56 -1.63
N ASN A 100 4.19 -8.63 -1.21
CA ASN A 100 4.32 -9.16 0.14
C ASN A 100 4.39 -10.68 0.07
N SER A 101 5.19 -11.30 0.92
CA SER A 101 5.29 -12.75 0.95
C SER A 101 4.28 -13.38 1.91
N THR A 102 4.19 -12.86 3.12
CA THR A 102 3.31 -13.40 4.16
C THR A 102 2.55 -12.27 4.85
N GLY A 103 1.24 -12.27 4.75
CA GLY A 103 0.39 -11.27 5.37
C GLY A 103 -0.73 -10.82 4.46
N ASP A 104 -1.63 -10.01 4.98
CA ASP A 104 -2.79 -9.54 4.26
C ASP A 104 -2.55 -8.14 3.70
N ILE A 105 -3.15 -7.88 2.55
CA ILE A 105 -3.13 -6.56 1.92
C ILE A 105 -4.55 -6.05 1.93
N SER A 106 -4.75 -4.87 2.50
CA SER A 106 -6.09 -4.26 2.60
C SER A 106 -6.04 -2.82 2.10
N ILE A 107 -6.90 -2.51 1.16
CA ILE A 107 -7.01 -1.17 0.60
C ILE A 107 -8.45 -0.70 0.78
N THR A 108 -8.60 0.47 1.38
CA THR A 108 -9.91 1.08 1.64
C THR A 108 -9.90 2.53 1.16
N TYR A 109 -10.94 2.91 0.44
CA TYR A 109 -11.09 4.30 -0.02
C TYR A 109 -12.55 4.70 -0.14
#